data_3a92585435178600e57f87c48bdd95f6
#
_entry.id   3a92585435178600e57f87c48bdd95f6
#
_cell.length_a   1.000
_cell.length_b   1.000
_cell.length_c   1.000
_cell.angle_alpha   90.00
_cell.angle_beta   90.00
_cell.angle_gamma   90.00
#
_symmetry.space_group_name_H-M   'P 1'
#
loop_
_entity.id
_entity.type
_entity.pdbx_description
1 polymer ?
#
loop_
_entity_poly.entity_id
_entity_poly.type
_entity_poly.pdbx_seq_one_letter_code
_entity_poly.pdbx_strand_id
1 'polypeptide(L)'
;MANRNSINLEKDKSYKFEVEYFFEGRFPAVHFGCMPPEKTNLLEEAVEVAKNADTVILIVGTNSDWETEGNDRSNLDLPSNQDELIAEVCKLNKNTVVVLNTGSPCLMPWVEEAGSILQCWFPGQEFGNSLSDIIFGKTNPSGKLPTTFPKSIKDTPAYATYPGKDLQMDYEEGLYIGYRWYDEEEIDPLFPFGHGLSSVSYTH
;
A
#
# COMPACT_ATOMS: atom_id res chain seq x y z
N MET A 1 -8.25 10.31 15.87
CA MET A 1 -8.26 8.91 16.40
C MET A 1 -9.70 8.48 16.63
N ALA A 2 -10.08 7.29 16.19
CA ALA A 2 -11.40 6.75 16.47
C ALA A 2 -11.46 6.22 17.90
N ASN A 3 -12.50 6.61 18.67
CA ASN A 3 -12.77 6.01 19.96
C ASN A 3 -13.45 4.65 19.75
N ARG A 4 -12.86 3.57 20.26
CA ARG A 4 -13.40 2.22 20.17
C ARG A 4 -13.74 1.71 21.57
N ASN A 5 -14.97 1.22 21.74
CA ASN A 5 -15.41 0.55 22.94
C ASN A 5 -16.14 -0.74 22.58
N SER A 6 -16.01 -1.76 23.42
CA SER A 6 -16.69 -3.04 23.24
C SER A 6 -17.97 -3.09 24.06
N ILE A 7 -19.03 -3.62 23.48
CA ILE A 7 -20.30 -3.87 24.12
C ILE A 7 -20.78 -5.29 23.83
N ASN A 8 -21.27 -5.98 24.83
CA ASN A 8 -21.87 -7.29 24.64
C ASN A 8 -23.33 -7.16 24.25
N LEU A 9 -23.67 -7.65 23.09
CA LEU A 9 -25.04 -7.67 22.57
C LEU A 9 -25.58 -9.11 22.58
N GLU A 10 -26.83 -9.28 22.98
CA GLU A 10 -27.48 -10.56 22.96
C GLU A 10 -28.21 -10.75 21.62
N LYS A 11 -28.14 -11.96 21.07
CA LYS A 11 -28.81 -12.30 19.82
C LYS A 11 -30.31 -12.06 19.95
N ASP A 12 -30.92 -11.56 18.90
CA ASP A 12 -32.37 -11.31 18.77
C ASP A 12 -32.95 -10.25 19.76
N LYS A 13 -32.09 -9.48 20.43
CA LYS A 13 -32.50 -8.30 21.18
C LYS A 13 -32.32 -7.00 20.37
N SER A 14 -33.27 -6.09 20.52
CA SER A 14 -33.17 -4.73 19.97
C SER A 14 -32.50 -3.80 20.97
N TYR A 15 -31.53 -3.02 20.49
CA TYR A 15 -30.79 -2.05 21.28
C TYR A 15 -30.96 -0.66 20.67
N LYS A 16 -31.23 0.34 21.52
CA LYS A 16 -31.25 1.75 21.11
C LYS A 16 -29.86 2.33 21.28
N PHE A 17 -29.30 2.91 20.22
CA PHE A 17 -28.10 3.73 20.26
C PHE A 17 -28.49 5.19 20.14
N GLU A 18 -27.81 6.03 20.92
CA GLU A 18 -27.93 7.49 20.84
C GLU A 18 -26.53 8.08 20.67
N VAL A 19 -26.36 8.85 19.63
CA VAL A 19 -25.08 9.49 19.30
C VAL A 19 -25.29 11.00 19.35
N GLU A 20 -24.61 11.64 20.28
CA GLU A 20 -24.57 13.10 20.36
C GLU A 20 -23.27 13.60 19.73
N TYR A 21 -23.38 14.54 18.80
CA TYR A 21 -22.24 15.11 18.11
C TYR A 21 -22.23 16.62 18.25
N PHE A 22 -21.18 17.14 18.87
CA PHE A 22 -20.92 18.56 18.98
C PHE A 22 -19.72 18.93 18.11
N PHE A 23 -19.88 19.93 17.31
CA PHE A 23 -18.87 20.35 16.35
C PHE A 23 -18.42 21.79 16.62
N GLU A 24 -17.11 21.98 16.79
CA GLU A 24 -16.44 23.27 16.84
C GLU A 24 -15.27 23.25 15.84
N GLY A 25 -15.49 23.67 14.59
CA GLY A 25 -14.42 23.65 13.57
C GLY A 25 -14.89 23.86 12.15
N ARG A 26 -14.00 23.60 11.16
CA ARG A 26 -14.28 23.88 9.75
C ARG A 26 -14.90 22.70 8.99
N PHE A 27 -14.65 21.47 9.42
CA PHE A 27 -15.05 20.26 8.70
C PHE A 27 -15.82 19.30 9.61
N PRO A 28 -17.16 19.37 9.59
CA PRO A 28 -17.97 18.46 10.40
C PRO A 28 -17.90 17.04 9.84
N ALA A 29 -17.48 16.10 10.65
CA ALA A 29 -17.52 14.68 10.30
C ALA A 29 -17.74 13.83 11.57
N VAL A 30 -18.72 12.94 11.52
CA VAL A 30 -18.90 11.88 12.49
C VAL A 30 -19.10 10.56 11.77
N HIS A 31 -18.35 9.55 12.17
CA HIS A 31 -18.50 8.18 11.69
C HIS A 31 -18.90 7.33 12.88
N PHE A 32 -20.05 6.70 12.80
CA PHE A 32 -20.53 5.73 13.77
C PHE A 32 -20.69 4.37 13.09
N GLY A 33 -20.14 3.34 13.71
CA GLY A 33 -20.21 1.99 13.18
C GLY A 33 -20.15 0.96 14.29
N CYS A 34 -20.66 -0.23 14.01
CA CYS A 34 -20.56 -1.41 14.86
C CYS A 34 -19.78 -2.47 14.10
N MET A 35 -18.71 -2.97 14.68
CA MET A 35 -17.95 -4.09 14.13
C MET A 35 -18.29 -5.37 14.89
N PRO A 36 -18.52 -6.47 14.22
CA PRO A 36 -18.61 -7.76 14.88
C PRO A 36 -17.26 -8.12 15.53
N PRO A 37 -17.21 -9.08 16.46
CA PRO A 37 -15.96 -9.61 16.97
C PRO A 37 -15.04 -10.03 15.82
N GLU A 38 -13.77 -9.67 15.92
CA GLU A 38 -12.78 -10.05 14.91
C GLU A 38 -12.70 -11.58 14.82
N LYS A 39 -12.75 -12.11 13.62
CA LYS A 39 -12.39 -13.49 13.38
C LYS A 39 -10.90 -13.65 13.57
N THR A 40 -10.48 -14.66 14.30
CA THR A 40 -9.08 -14.87 14.68
C THR A 40 -8.23 -15.57 13.60
N ASN A 41 -8.86 -16.04 12.51
CA ASN A 41 -8.21 -16.85 11.48
C ASN A 41 -8.42 -16.35 10.04
N LEU A 42 -8.59 -15.04 9.84
CA LEU A 42 -8.80 -14.45 8.51
C LEU A 42 -7.65 -14.75 7.55
N LEU A 43 -6.40 -14.74 8.03
CA LEU A 43 -5.24 -15.09 7.23
C LEU A 43 -5.32 -16.54 6.74
N GLU A 44 -5.61 -17.48 7.64
CA GLU A 44 -5.76 -18.90 7.30
C GLU A 44 -6.89 -19.14 6.31
N GLU A 45 -8.05 -18.46 6.49
CA GLU A 45 -9.17 -18.53 5.56
C GLU A 45 -8.76 -18.03 4.16
N ALA A 46 -8.06 -16.92 4.07
CA ALA A 46 -7.59 -16.35 2.80
C ALA A 46 -6.58 -17.28 2.10
N VAL A 47 -5.63 -17.82 2.85
CA VAL A 47 -4.62 -18.77 2.36
C VAL A 47 -5.27 -20.04 1.81
N GLU A 48 -6.26 -20.60 2.51
CA GLU A 48 -6.97 -21.81 2.04
C GLU A 48 -7.78 -21.54 0.76
N VAL A 49 -8.42 -20.37 0.64
CA VAL A 49 -9.10 -19.97 -0.59
C VAL A 49 -8.10 -19.84 -1.75
N ALA A 50 -6.96 -19.18 -1.52
CA ALA A 50 -5.93 -18.98 -2.52
C ALA A 50 -5.30 -20.28 -3.00
N LYS A 51 -5.10 -21.24 -2.12
CA LYS A 51 -4.57 -22.58 -2.43
C LYS A 51 -5.44 -23.37 -3.41
N ASN A 52 -6.76 -23.18 -3.34
CA ASN A 52 -7.72 -23.90 -4.16
C ASN A 52 -8.14 -23.15 -5.44
N ALA A 53 -7.56 -21.98 -5.69
CA ALA A 53 -7.85 -21.17 -6.87
C ALA A 53 -6.83 -21.43 -8.00
N ASP A 54 -7.28 -21.41 -9.26
CA ASP A 54 -6.41 -21.50 -10.43
C ASP A 54 -5.53 -20.24 -10.58
N THR A 55 -6.09 -19.08 -10.22
CA THR A 55 -5.43 -17.78 -10.29
C THR A 55 -5.89 -16.94 -9.11
N VAL A 56 -4.97 -16.24 -8.50
CA VAL A 56 -5.26 -15.32 -7.38
C VAL A 56 -4.99 -13.88 -7.82
N ILE A 57 -5.94 -12.99 -7.57
CA ILE A 57 -5.76 -11.55 -7.68
C ILE A 57 -5.82 -10.99 -6.26
N LEU A 58 -4.68 -10.57 -5.74
CA LEU A 58 -4.52 -10.11 -4.38
C LEU A 58 -4.38 -8.59 -4.36
N ILE A 59 -5.45 -7.90 -3.98
CA ILE A 59 -5.47 -6.42 -3.92
C ILE A 59 -5.13 -5.99 -2.50
N VAL A 60 -4.04 -5.26 -2.37
CA VAL A 60 -3.50 -4.75 -1.11
C VAL A 60 -3.16 -3.27 -1.25
N GLY A 61 -2.94 -2.57 -0.15
CA GLY A 61 -2.58 -1.17 -0.24
C GLY A 61 -2.70 -0.40 1.06
N THR A 62 -2.57 0.90 0.92
CA THR A 62 -2.65 1.89 1.98
C THR A 62 -4.02 2.58 1.99
N ASN A 63 -4.29 3.34 3.03
CA ASN A 63 -5.52 4.11 3.20
C ASN A 63 -5.22 5.48 3.85
N SER A 64 -6.25 6.27 4.12
CA SER A 64 -6.14 7.59 4.71
C SER A 64 -5.56 7.63 6.13
N ASP A 65 -5.55 6.51 6.85
CA ASP A 65 -4.89 6.43 8.17
C ASP A 65 -3.37 6.25 8.02
N TRP A 66 -2.93 5.77 6.86
CA TRP A 66 -1.54 5.48 6.53
C TRP A 66 -0.89 6.57 5.69
N GLU A 67 -1.60 7.07 4.70
CA GLU A 67 -1.16 8.16 3.83
C GLU A 67 -2.08 9.38 4.01
N THR A 68 -1.68 10.31 4.87
CA THR A 68 -2.45 11.51 5.20
C THR A 68 -1.53 12.69 5.46
N GLU A 69 -2.05 13.91 5.22
CA GLU A 69 -1.34 15.13 5.54
C GLU A 69 -1.17 15.29 7.06
N GLY A 70 0.01 15.69 7.51
CA GLY A 70 0.32 15.97 8.91
C GLY A 70 0.65 14.76 9.78
N ASN A 71 0.74 13.56 9.21
CA ASN A 71 1.26 12.38 9.89
C ASN A 71 2.28 11.67 9.02
N ASP A 72 3.50 11.55 9.54
CA ASP A 72 4.56 10.86 8.85
C ASP A 72 4.46 9.35 9.03
N ARG A 73 4.78 8.62 7.98
CA ARG A 73 4.93 7.16 8.06
C ARG A 73 6.24 6.83 8.78
N SER A 74 6.19 5.88 9.69
CA SER A 74 7.37 5.40 10.41
C SER A 74 8.22 4.41 9.60
N ASN A 75 7.62 3.80 8.56
CA ASN A 75 8.25 2.82 7.68
C ASN A 75 7.58 2.85 6.29
N LEU A 76 8.07 2.02 5.37
CA LEU A 76 7.51 1.83 4.03
C LEU A 76 6.79 0.49 3.87
N ASP A 77 6.51 -0.23 4.96
CA ASP A 77 5.78 -1.49 4.92
C ASP A 77 4.29 -1.28 4.56
N LEU A 78 3.64 -2.31 4.08
CA LEU A 78 2.19 -2.29 3.93
C LEU A 78 1.50 -2.33 5.31
N PRO A 79 0.30 -1.71 5.45
CA PRO A 79 -0.43 -1.71 6.71
C PRO A 79 -0.78 -3.10 7.23
N SER A 80 -0.77 -3.24 8.57
CA SER A 80 -1.18 -4.46 9.26
C SER A 80 -0.36 -5.69 8.83
N ASN A 81 -1.01 -6.82 8.54
CA ASN A 81 -0.38 -8.07 8.14
C ASN A 81 -0.44 -8.34 6.63
N GLN A 82 -0.53 -7.30 5.80
CA GLN A 82 -0.65 -7.48 4.34
C GLN A 82 0.60 -8.14 3.74
N ASP A 83 1.80 -7.80 4.21
CA ASP A 83 3.04 -8.42 3.74
C ASP A 83 3.07 -9.93 4.05
N GLU A 84 2.60 -10.34 5.24
CA GLU A 84 2.45 -11.74 5.61
C GLU A 84 1.43 -12.45 4.72
N LEU A 85 0.27 -11.83 4.48
CA LEU A 85 -0.76 -12.37 3.59
C LEU A 85 -0.21 -12.61 2.19
N ILE A 86 0.51 -11.65 1.61
CA ILE A 86 1.11 -11.78 0.28
C ILE A 86 2.12 -12.93 0.27
N ALA A 87 3.02 -12.97 1.24
CA ALA A 87 4.05 -14.01 1.31
C ALA A 87 3.43 -15.42 1.40
N GLU A 88 2.45 -15.62 2.28
CA GLU A 88 1.81 -16.92 2.46
C GLU A 88 1.00 -17.35 1.22
N VAL A 89 0.26 -16.43 0.60
CA VAL A 89 -0.49 -16.72 -0.63
C VAL A 89 0.45 -17.05 -1.79
N CYS A 90 1.48 -16.23 -2.03
CA CYS A 90 2.41 -16.42 -3.15
C CYS A 90 3.29 -17.68 -3.02
N LYS A 91 3.56 -18.15 -1.80
CA LYS A 91 4.21 -19.45 -1.59
C LYS A 91 3.38 -20.61 -2.10
N LEU A 92 2.08 -20.56 -1.90
CA LEU A 92 1.16 -21.65 -2.21
C LEU A 92 0.61 -21.60 -3.64
N ASN A 93 0.38 -20.40 -4.16
CA ASN A 93 -0.14 -20.21 -5.51
C ASN A 93 0.76 -19.25 -6.29
N LYS A 94 1.60 -19.81 -7.16
CA LYS A 94 2.53 -19.02 -8.00
C LYS A 94 1.82 -18.23 -9.11
N ASN A 95 0.58 -18.55 -9.41
CA ASN A 95 -0.25 -17.80 -10.35
C ASN A 95 -1.02 -16.69 -9.61
N THR A 96 -0.28 -15.88 -8.83
CA THR A 96 -0.81 -14.76 -8.06
C THR A 96 -0.38 -13.44 -8.68
N VAL A 97 -1.35 -12.56 -8.92
CA VAL A 97 -1.14 -11.16 -9.29
C VAL A 97 -1.33 -10.31 -8.06
N VAL A 98 -0.26 -9.68 -7.59
CA VAL A 98 -0.33 -8.71 -6.48
C VAL A 98 -0.62 -7.32 -7.04
N VAL A 99 -1.72 -6.73 -6.63
CA VAL A 99 -2.18 -5.40 -7.05
C VAL A 99 -1.98 -4.42 -5.91
N LEU A 100 -1.05 -3.49 -6.09
CA LEU A 100 -0.71 -2.48 -5.10
C LEU A 100 -1.50 -1.20 -5.33
N ASN A 101 -2.37 -0.87 -4.39
CA ASN A 101 -3.13 0.37 -4.35
C ASN A 101 -2.53 1.28 -3.27
N THR A 102 -1.39 1.90 -3.58
CA THR A 102 -0.61 2.75 -2.68
C THR A 102 -0.31 4.09 -3.35
N GLY A 103 -0.29 5.17 -2.59
CA GLY A 103 0.04 6.51 -3.11
C GLY A 103 1.54 6.77 -3.21
N SER A 104 2.36 5.95 -2.56
CA SER A 104 3.82 6.06 -2.51
C SER A 104 4.48 4.68 -2.59
N PRO A 105 5.81 4.61 -2.79
CA PRO A 105 6.55 3.36 -2.74
C PRO A 105 6.36 2.62 -1.42
N CYS A 106 6.34 1.29 -1.49
CA CYS A 106 6.39 0.39 -0.34
C CYS A 106 7.52 -0.61 -0.49
N LEU A 107 7.97 -1.17 0.62
CA LEU A 107 8.87 -2.31 0.62
C LEU A 107 8.10 -3.57 0.20
N MET A 108 8.79 -4.48 -0.47
CA MET A 108 8.21 -5.72 -0.99
C MET A 108 9.09 -6.91 -0.60
N PRO A 109 9.12 -7.31 0.68
CA PRO A 109 9.97 -8.41 1.13
C PRO A 109 9.61 -9.76 0.45
N TRP A 110 8.44 -9.83 -0.15
CA TRP A 110 7.86 -10.98 -0.82
C TRP A 110 8.00 -10.94 -2.37
N VAL A 111 8.77 -9.99 -2.92
CA VAL A 111 8.84 -9.74 -4.38
C VAL A 111 9.25 -10.98 -5.18
N GLU A 112 10.15 -11.79 -4.66
CA GLU A 112 10.66 -13.01 -5.33
C GLU A 112 9.60 -14.14 -5.37
N GLU A 113 8.62 -14.11 -4.47
CA GLU A 113 7.54 -15.09 -4.44
C GLU A 113 6.38 -14.73 -5.35
N ALA A 114 6.20 -13.45 -5.66
CA ALA A 114 5.06 -12.97 -6.43
C ALA A 114 5.15 -13.38 -7.92
N GLY A 115 4.06 -13.89 -8.47
CA GLY A 115 3.97 -14.25 -9.90
C GLY A 115 4.00 -13.02 -10.80
N SER A 116 3.31 -11.96 -10.40
CA SER A 116 3.35 -10.65 -11.04
C SER A 116 2.88 -9.56 -10.09
N ILE A 117 3.32 -8.31 -10.35
CA ILE A 117 2.99 -7.15 -9.52
C ILE A 117 2.46 -6.03 -10.41
N LEU A 118 1.35 -5.44 -10.03
CA LEU A 118 0.78 -4.24 -10.65
C LEU A 118 0.75 -3.10 -9.64
N GLN A 119 1.52 -2.04 -9.90
CA GLN A 119 1.43 -0.79 -9.15
C GLN A 119 0.32 0.08 -9.73
N CYS A 120 -0.75 0.26 -8.99
CA CYS A 120 -1.95 0.96 -9.46
C CYS A 120 -2.10 2.38 -8.92
N TRP A 121 -1.32 2.78 -7.93
CA TRP A 121 -1.46 4.07 -7.24
C TRP A 121 -2.87 4.24 -6.66
N PHE A 122 -3.42 5.46 -6.69
CA PHE A 122 -4.81 5.78 -6.37
C PHE A 122 -5.55 6.20 -7.65
N PRO A 123 -6.01 5.26 -8.48
CA PRO A 123 -6.47 5.54 -9.85
C PRO A 123 -7.89 6.12 -9.93
N GLY A 124 -8.59 6.31 -8.81
CA GLY A 124 -9.91 6.93 -8.77
C GLY A 124 -11.04 6.05 -9.29
N GLN A 125 -12.06 6.68 -9.89
CA GLN A 125 -13.34 6.05 -10.20
C GLN A 125 -13.23 4.86 -11.16
N GLU A 126 -12.36 4.94 -12.18
CA GLU A 126 -12.24 3.91 -13.23
C GLU A 126 -11.27 2.78 -12.88
N PHE A 127 -10.85 2.68 -11.63
CA PHE A 127 -9.89 1.64 -11.18
C PHE A 127 -10.30 0.23 -11.60
N GLY A 128 -11.52 -0.16 -11.29
CA GLY A 128 -12.00 -1.51 -11.57
C GLY A 128 -11.99 -1.84 -13.07
N ASN A 129 -12.43 -0.91 -13.91
CA ASN A 129 -12.44 -1.09 -15.36
C ASN A 129 -11.03 -1.20 -15.93
N SER A 130 -10.14 -0.28 -15.56
CA SER A 130 -8.75 -0.26 -16.03
C SER A 130 -7.97 -1.50 -15.58
N LEU A 131 -8.11 -1.90 -14.32
CA LEU A 131 -7.48 -3.10 -13.78
C LEU A 131 -7.97 -4.36 -14.48
N SER A 132 -9.29 -4.48 -14.69
CA SER A 132 -9.90 -5.59 -15.42
C SER A 132 -9.33 -5.70 -16.85
N ASP A 133 -9.24 -4.59 -17.56
CA ASP A 133 -8.73 -4.59 -18.94
C ASP A 133 -7.26 -5.03 -19.04
N ILE A 134 -6.45 -4.73 -18.02
CA ILE A 134 -5.07 -5.20 -17.93
C ILE A 134 -5.01 -6.68 -17.57
N ILE A 135 -5.71 -7.11 -16.52
CA ILE A 135 -5.68 -8.50 -16.04
C ILE A 135 -6.18 -9.48 -17.09
N PHE A 136 -7.24 -9.12 -17.82
CA PHE A 136 -7.79 -9.95 -18.91
C PHE A 136 -7.13 -9.72 -20.26
N GLY A 137 -6.04 -8.98 -20.32
CA GLY A 137 -5.22 -8.82 -21.52
C GLY A 137 -5.85 -7.99 -22.65
N LYS A 138 -6.88 -7.21 -22.38
CA LYS A 138 -7.44 -6.27 -23.36
C LYS A 138 -6.51 -5.10 -23.62
N THR A 139 -5.76 -4.69 -22.61
CA THR A 139 -4.82 -3.58 -22.66
C THR A 139 -3.49 -4.02 -22.06
N ASN A 140 -2.38 -3.76 -22.75
CA ASN A 140 -1.05 -4.00 -22.21
C ASN A 140 -0.66 -2.87 -21.23
N PRO A 141 -0.16 -3.18 -20.02
CA PRO A 141 0.27 -2.15 -19.06
C PRO A 141 1.45 -1.36 -19.65
N SER A 142 1.23 -0.08 -19.88
CA SER A 142 2.21 0.83 -20.50
C SER A 142 2.80 1.86 -19.54
N GLY A 143 2.28 1.94 -18.32
CA GLY A 143 2.75 2.85 -17.29
C GLY A 143 4.22 2.61 -16.93
N LYS A 144 4.89 3.69 -16.54
CA LYS A 144 6.26 3.68 -16.02
C LYS A 144 6.27 4.25 -14.62
N LEU A 145 7.11 3.69 -13.75
CA LEU A 145 7.23 4.17 -12.38
C LEU A 145 7.76 5.62 -12.36
N PRO A 146 7.03 6.55 -11.77
CA PRO A 146 7.47 7.95 -11.64
C PRO A 146 8.41 8.18 -10.45
N THR A 147 8.79 7.11 -9.76
CA THR A 147 9.67 7.14 -8.59
C THR A 147 10.42 5.82 -8.48
N THR A 148 11.52 5.84 -7.74
CA THR A 148 12.33 4.66 -7.43
C THR A 148 11.73 3.92 -6.25
N PHE A 149 11.64 2.59 -6.33
CA PHE A 149 11.26 1.72 -5.22
C PHE A 149 12.52 1.17 -4.53
N PRO A 150 12.76 1.49 -3.27
CA PRO A 150 13.93 1.03 -2.54
C PRO A 150 13.81 -0.44 -2.09
N LYS A 151 14.94 -1.10 -1.86
CA LYS A 151 14.99 -2.39 -1.15
C LYS A 151 14.86 -2.22 0.37
N SER A 152 15.29 -1.09 0.87
CA SER A 152 15.23 -0.71 2.29
C SER A 152 14.92 0.77 2.42
N ILE A 153 14.25 1.17 3.49
CA ILE A 153 14.03 2.59 3.81
C ILE A 153 15.38 3.34 3.97
N LYS A 154 16.44 2.63 4.36
CA LYS A 154 17.78 3.19 4.51
C LYS A 154 18.43 3.62 3.20
N ASP A 155 17.92 3.11 2.08
CA ASP A 155 18.42 3.43 0.74
C ASP A 155 17.88 4.78 0.24
N THR A 156 16.92 5.38 0.97
CA THR A 156 16.33 6.65 0.58
C THR A 156 17.20 7.84 0.99
N PRO A 157 17.33 8.90 0.15
CA PRO A 157 18.21 10.03 0.42
C PRO A 157 17.91 10.74 1.74
N ALA A 158 16.65 10.85 2.11
CA ALA A 158 16.22 11.55 3.32
C ALA A 158 16.35 10.73 4.62
N TYR A 159 16.71 9.44 4.56
CA TYR A 159 16.70 8.56 5.74
C TYR A 159 17.56 9.07 6.89
N ALA A 160 18.74 9.61 6.58
CA ALA A 160 19.69 10.08 7.60
C ALA A 160 19.31 11.43 8.22
N THR A 161 18.57 12.26 7.50
CA THR A 161 18.30 13.67 7.86
C THR A 161 16.86 13.94 8.26
N TYR A 162 15.89 13.11 7.83
CA TYR A 162 14.47 13.27 8.17
C TYR A 162 14.14 12.63 9.53
N PRO A 163 13.32 13.25 10.39
CA PRO A 163 12.58 14.51 10.23
C PRO A 163 13.36 15.78 10.62
N GLY A 164 14.66 15.68 10.75
CA GLY A 164 15.51 16.75 11.23
C GLY A 164 15.77 16.71 12.73
N LYS A 165 16.58 17.64 13.22
CA LYS A 165 16.95 17.79 14.62
C LYS A 165 16.94 19.27 15.02
N ASP A 166 16.47 19.57 16.21
CA ASP A 166 16.45 20.92 16.79
C ASP A 166 15.83 21.99 15.85
N LEU A 167 14.71 21.66 15.19
CA LEU A 167 14.01 22.46 14.19
C LEU A 167 14.84 22.78 12.93
N GLN A 168 15.89 22.03 12.69
CA GLN A 168 16.71 22.12 11.47
C GLN A 168 16.62 20.79 10.71
N MET A 169 16.57 20.90 9.40
CA MET A 169 16.63 19.79 8.47
C MET A 169 17.58 20.11 7.34
N ASP A 170 18.61 19.31 7.20
CA ASP A 170 19.60 19.47 6.16
C ASP A 170 19.23 18.61 4.94
N TYR A 171 19.38 19.18 3.74
CA TYR A 171 19.17 18.48 2.46
C TYR A 171 20.54 18.03 1.95
N GLU A 172 21.09 17.00 2.60
CA GLU A 172 22.45 16.53 2.35
C GLU A 172 22.63 15.92 0.96
N GLU A 173 21.54 15.41 0.36
CA GLU A 173 21.56 14.86 -0.99
C GLU A 173 21.88 15.90 -2.08
N GLY A 174 21.72 17.19 -1.79
CA GLY A 174 22.07 18.29 -2.71
C GLY A 174 21.37 18.19 -4.06
N LEU A 175 22.10 17.94 -5.14
CA LEU A 175 21.56 17.78 -6.50
C LEU A 175 21.13 16.34 -6.82
N TYR A 176 21.50 15.41 -5.99
CA TYR A 176 21.27 13.96 -6.21
C TYR A 176 19.92 13.50 -5.65
N ILE A 177 18.83 14.19 -6.00
CA ILE A 177 17.49 13.86 -5.57
C ILE A 177 16.89 12.70 -6.39
N GLY A 178 16.00 11.91 -5.76
CA GLY A 178 15.29 10.81 -6.42
C GLY A 178 16.24 9.73 -6.95
N TYR A 179 16.08 9.33 -8.23
CA TYR A 179 16.89 8.29 -8.84
C TYR A 179 18.40 8.64 -8.93
N ARG A 180 18.77 9.94 -8.97
CA ARG A 180 20.17 10.36 -9.02
C ARG A 180 20.93 10.02 -7.76
N TRP A 181 20.27 9.95 -6.62
CA TRP A 181 20.84 9.47 -5.37
C TRP A 181 21.31 8.02 -5.50
N TYR A 182 20.48 7.18 -6.05
CA TYR A 182 20.81 5.77 -6.26
C TYR A 182 21.96 5.58 -7.23
N ASP A 183 22.03 6.41 -8.27
CA ASP A 183 23.14 6.40 -9.24
C ASP A 183 24.44 6.86 -8.60
N GLU A 184 24.42 7.95 -7.81
CA GLU A 184 25.62 8.54 -7.16
C GLU A 184 26.18 7.63 -6.06
N GLU A 185 25.31 7.05 -5.26
CA GLU A 185 25.69 6.15 -4.15
C GLU A 185 25.88 4.69 -4.59
N GLU A 186 25.76 4.40 -5.88
CA GLU A 186 25.84 3.06 -6.43
C GLU A 186 24.89 2.06 -5.75
N ILE A 187 23.68 2.50 -5.39
CA ILE A 187 22.64 1.69 -4.74
C ILE A 187 21.73 1.08 -5.78
N ASP A 188 21.68 -0.25 -5.83
CA ASP A 188 20.72 -1.00 -6.65
C ASP A 188 19.32 -0.94 -6.04
N PRO A 189 18.35 -0.22 -6.65
CA PRO A 189 16.98 -0.19 -6.14
C PRO A 189 16.24 -1.51 -6.39
N LEU A 190 15.08 -1.69 -5.77
CA LEU A 190 14.18 -2.79 -6.09
C LEU A 190 13.60 -2.63 -7.50
N PHE A 191 13.04 -1.46 -7.78
CA PHE A 191 12.62 -1.04 -9.12
C PHE A 191 13.07 0.40 -9.39
N PRO A 192 13.82 0.66 -10.48
CA PRO A 192 14.29 1.99 -10.78
C PRO A 192 13.15 2.91 -11.27
N PHE A 193 13.36 4.21 -11.16
CA PHE A 193 12.55 5.21 -11.86
C PHE A 193 12.44 4.86 -13.35
N GLY A 194 11.24 4.95 -13.91
CA GLY A 194 10.99 4.63 -15.32
C GLY A 194 10.78 3.13 -15.59
N HIS A 195 10.88 2.26 -14.57
CA HIS A 195 10.60 0.84 -14.73
C HIS A 195 9.16 0.58 -15.22
N GLY A 196 8.98 -0.41 -16.06
CA GLY A 196 7.67 -0.89 -16.51
C GLY A 196 7.79 -1.93 -17.61
N LEU A 197 6.77 -2.76 -17.75
CA LEU A 197 6.75 -3.92 -18.64
C LEU A 197 6.92 -3.53 -20.14
N SER A 198 6.17 -2.51 -20.56
CA SER A 198 6.17 -2.09 -21.97
C SER A 198 7.48 -1.42 -22.36
N SER A 199 8.03 -1.80 -23.52
CA SER A 199 9.17 -1.12 -24.09
C SER A 199 8.80 0.33 -24.49
N VAL A 200 9.75 1.23 -24.33
CA VAL A 200 9.69 2.60 -24.86
C VAL A 200 10.94 2.84 -25.68
N SER A 201 10.78 3.45 -26.84
CA SER A 201 11.92 3.99 -27.58
C SER A 201 12.09 5.46 -27.18
N TYR A 202 13.22 5.76 -26.55
CA TYR A 202 13.63 7.15 -26.37
C TYR A 202 14.40 7.57 -27.62
N THR A 203 13.83 8.48 -28.39
CA THR A 203 14.61 9.20 -29.41
C THR A 203 15.42 10.26 -28.70
N HIS A 204 16.71 10.09 -28.72
CA HIS A 204 17.66 11.13 -28.26
C HIS A 204 17.81 12.21 -29.31
#